data_2e028888f473fec4bd6939126d7f3cfb
#
_entry.id   2e028888f473fec4bd6939126d7f3cfb
#
_cell.length_a   1.000
_cell.length_b   1.000
_cell.length_c   1.000
_cell.angle_alpha   90.00
_cell.angle_beta   90.00
_cell.angle_gamma   90.00
#
_symmetry.space_group_name_H-M   'P 1'
#
loop_
_entity.id
_entity.type
_entity.pdbx_description
1 polymer ?
#
loop_
_entity_poly.entity_id
_entity_poly.type
_entity_poly.pdbx_seq_one_letter_code
_entity_poly.pdbx_strand_id
1 'polypeptide(L)'
;MLFRSRVQDLFDPSILRQKLEGALRDKNQVLIKVFNRKGIEVDDVLAEYLGFAETLRPYVTDTSLLLNNALDKGELVLLEGSQGTLLDVDHGTYPFVTSSNPTAGGASTGSGIGPTKINRVIGIVKAYTTRVGSGPFPTELDDAAGEKLRADGGEFGTTTGRARRTGWYDALIARYAVRINGLTDFFLTKLDVLTGWEKIPVCVAYEINGKRVEELPASQTDFHHAKPI
;
A
#
# COMPACT_ATOMS: atom_id res chain seq x y z
N MET A 1 4.68 -17.39 -17.90
CA MET A 1 4.01 -16.08 -17.96
C MET A 1 2.63 -16.25 -17.35
N LEU A 2 2.33 -15.57 -16.25
CA LEU A 2 1.03 -15.68 -15.62
C LEU A 2 -0.03 -15.01 -16.49
N PHE A 3 -1.12 -15.72 -16.74
CA PHE A 3 -2.29 -15.21 -17.46
C PHE A 3 -2.93 -14.09 -16.64
N ARG A 4 -2.60 -12.83 -16.99
CA ARG A 4 -3.22 -11.64 -16.40
C ARG A 4 -4.32 -11.16 -17.30
N SER A 5 -5.53 -11.06 -16.76
CA SER A 5 -6.66 -10.43 -17.44
C SER A 5 -6.64 -8.93 -17.22
N ARG A 6 -7.03 -8.18 -18.24
CA ARG A 6 -7.35 -6.76 -18.17
C ARG A 6 -8.85 -6.59 -18.26
N VAL A 7 -9.39 -5.46 -17.80
CA VAL A 7 -10.83 -5.18 -17.89
C VAL A 7 -11.32 -5.22 -19.35
N GLN A 8 -10.52 -4.77 -20.31
CA GLN A 8 -10.84 -4.85 -21.74
C GLN A 8 -11.11 -6.28 -22.24
N ASP A 9 -10.52 -7.29 -21.62
CA ASP A 9 -10.72 -8.69 -22.04
C ASP A 9 -12.14 -9.18 -21.78
N LEU A 10 -12.88 -8.54 -20.87
CA LEU A 10 -14.30 -8.82 -20.62
C LEU A 10 -15.17 -8.52 -21.84
N PHE A 11 -14.71 -7.66 -22.73
CA PHE A 11 -15.46 -7.23 -23.93
C PHE A 11 -15.13 -8.04 -25.16
N ASP A 12 -14.24 -9.03 -25.07
CA ASP A 12 -13.91 -10.01 -26.10
C ASP A 12 -14.10 -11.43 -25.52
N PRO A 13 -15.25 -12.07 -25.78
CA PRO A 13 -15.55 -13.41 -25.27
C PRO A 13 -14.51 -14.45 -25.63
N SER A 14 -13.88 -14.34 -26.82
CA SER A 14 -12.89 -15.31 -27.29
C SER A 14 -11.58 -15.18 -26.53
N ILE A 15 -11.10 -13.96 -26.33
CA ILE A 15 -9.91 -13.68 -25.53
C ILE A 15 -10.12 -14.04 -24.06
N LEU A 16 -11.29 -13.69 -23.52
CA LEU A 16 -11.63 -14.03 -22.14
C LEU A 16 -11.63 -15.55 -21.94
N ARG A 17 -12.29 -16.32 -22.82
CA ARG A 17 -12.29 -17.79 -22.81
C ARG A 17 -10.87 -18.34 -22.80
N GLN A 18 -10.06 -17.93 -23.77
CA GLN A 18 -8.66 -18.40 -23.91
C GLN A 18 -7.86 -18.18 -22.61
N LYS A 19 -8.01 -17.01 -21.99
CA LYS A 19 -7.33 -16.68 -20.73
C LYS A 19 -7.86 -17.50 -19.56
N LEU A 20 -9.18 -17.74 -19.49
CA LEU A 20 -9.77 -18.60 -18.45
C LEU A 20 -9.30 -20.05 -18.59
N GLU A 21 -9.31 -20.61 -19.79
CA GLU A 21 -8.81 -21.98 -20.05
C GLU A 21 -7.36 -22.15 -19.59
N GLY A 22 -6.49 -21.19 -19.96
CA GLY A 22 -5.10 -21.20 -19.53
C GLY A 22 -4.94 -21.09 -18.00
N ALA A 23 -5.68 -20.19 -17.36
CA ALA A 23 -5.58 -19.98 -15.92
C ALA A 23 -6.18 -21.14 -15.11
N LEU A 24 -7.34 -21.66 -15.54
CA LEU A 24 -8.04 -22.72 -14.80
C LEU A 24 -7.38 -24.08 -14.96
N ARG A 25 -6.67 -24.33 -16.07
CA ARG A 25 -5.90 -25.56 -16.25
C ARG A 25 -4.98 -25.83 -15.06
N ASP A 26 -4.16 -24.87 -14.69
CA ASP A 26 -3.18 -25.01 -13.61
C ASP A 26 -3.88 -24.96 -12.24
N LYS A 27 -4.82 -24.04 -12.06
CA LYS A 27 -5.56 -23.90 -10.81
C LYS A 27 -6.38 -25.13 -10.46
N ASN A 28 -7.04 -25.73 -11.44
CA ASN A 28 -7.81 -26.97 -11.25
C ASN A 28 -6.92 -28.15 -10.85
N GLN A 29 -5.67 -28.23 -11.36
CA GLN A 29 -4.74 -29.25 -10.87
C GLN A 29 -4.49 -29.12 -9.37
N VAL A 30 -4.30 -27.88 -8.90
CA VAL A 30 -4.10 -27.61 -7.47
C VAL A 30 -5.38 -27.88 -6.67
N LEU A 31 -6.52 -27.40 -7.13
CA LEU A 31 -7.78 -27.63 -6.46
C LEU A 31 -8.09 -29.12 -6.29
N ILE A 32 -7.94 -29.90 -7.36
CA ILE A 32 -8.29 -31.34 -7.38
C ILE A 32 -7.24 -32.15 -6.61
N LYS A 33 -5.94 -31.97 -6.94
CA LYS A 33 -4.88 -32.86 -6.44
C LYS A 33 -4.37 -32.49 -5.05
N VAL A 34 -4.38 -31.21 -4.69
CA VAL A 34 -3.86 -30.74 -3.39
C VAL A 34 -4.97 -30.54 -2.38
N PHE A 35 -6.05 -29.87 -2.80
CA PHE A 35 -7.14 -29.52 -1.90
C PHE A 35 -8.31 -30.48 -1.91
N ASN A 36 -8.28 -31.51 -2.78
CA ASN A 36 -9.38 -32.47 -2.97
C ASN A 36 -10.74 -31.78 -3.14
N ARG A 37 -10.77 -30.73 -3.97
CA ARG A 37 -11.95 -29.93 -4.31
C ARG A 37 -12.34 -30.15 -5.76
N LYS A 38 -13.62 -29.91 -6.09
CA LYS A 38 -14.09 -29.91 -7.48
C LYS A 38 -13.36 -28.81 -8.26
N GLY A 39 -13.01 -29.09 -9.50
CA GLY A 39 -12.51 -28.07 -10.43
C GLY A 39 -13.58 -27.03 -10.77
N ILE A 40 -13.13 -25.92 -11.30
CA ILE A 40 -13.99 -24.81 -11.77
C ILE A 40 -14.15 -24.95 -13.27
N GLU A 41 -15.39 -24.90 -13.75
CA GLU A 41 -15.72 -24.99 -15.17
C GLU A 41 -15.52 -23.62 -15.85
N VAL A 42 -14.88 -23.64 -17.01
CA VAL A 42 -14.61 -22.41 -17.79
C VAL A 42 -15.93 -21.73 -18.19
N ASP A 43 -16.91 -22.51 -18.63
CA ASP A 43 -18.17 -21.98 -19.13
C ASP A 43 -18.98 -21.25 -18.05
N ASP A 44 -18.96 -21.74 -16.82
CA ASP A 44 -19.66 -21.12 -15.69
C ASP A 44 -19.04 -19.73 -15.39
N VAL A 45 -17.72 -19.66 -15.31
CA VAL A 45 -17.01 -18.39 -15.07
C VAL A 45 -17.18 -17.43 -16.23
N LEU A 46 -17.08 -17.94 -17.47
CA LEU A 46 -17.25 -17.12 -18.66
C LEU A 46 -18.63 -16.47 -18.71
N ALA A 47 -19.69 -17.25 -18.48
CA ALA A 47 -21.07 -16.75 -18.50
C ALA A 47 -21.28 -15.66 -17.44
N GLU A 48 -20.81 -15.86 -16.21
CA GLU A 48 -20.89 -14.89 -15.13
C GLU A 48 -20.17 -13.58 -15.49
N TYR A 49 -18.94 -13.67 -15.96
CA TYR A 49 -18.11 -12.48 -16.26
C TYR A 49 -18.59 -11.73 -17.50
N LEU A 50 -19.17 -12.41 -18.48
CA LEU A 50 -19.83 -11.72 -19.61
C LEU A 50 -21.07 -10.94 -19.15
N GLY A 51 -21.80 -11.43 -18.13
CA GLY A 51 -22.84 -10.65 -17.49
C GLY A 51 -22.32 -9.38 -16.81
N PHE A 52 -21.20 -9.46 -16.11
CA PHE A 52 -20.54 -8.29 -15.53
C PHE A 52 -20.02 -7.31 -16.59
N ALA A 53 -19.58 -7.79 -17.75
CA ALA A 53 -19.11 -6.96 -18.84
C ALA A 53 -20.16 -5.93 -19.28
N GLU A 54 -21.41 -6.34 -19.39
CA GLU A 54 -22.49 -5.42 -19.80
C GLU A 54 -22.73 -4.34 -18.75
N THR A 55 -22.67 -4.67 -17.46
CA THR A 55 -22.79 -3.71 -16.35
C THR A 55 -21.62 -2.73 -16.32
N LEU A 56 -20.40 -3.21 -16.61
CA LEU A 56 -19.18 -2.42 -16.51
C LEU A 56 -18.91 -1.55 -17.75
N ARG A 57 -19.44 -1.93 -18.91
CA ARG A 57 -19.16 -1.26 -20.20
C ARG A 57 -19.25 0.27 -20.15
N PRO A 58 -20.27 0.89 -19.53
CA PRO A 58 -20.37 2.36 -19.46
C PRO A 58 -19.26 3.05 -18.64
N TYR A 59 -18.57 2.28 -17.78
CA TYR A 59 -17.54 2.79 -16.85
C TYR A 59 -16.10 2.51 -17.32
N VAL A 60 -15.92 1.90 -18.51
CA VAL A 60 -14.60 1.53 -19.02
C VAL A 60 -14.19 2.48 -20.14
N THR A 61 -13.02 3.08 -19.99
CA THR A 61 -12.44 4.00 -20.98
C THR A 61 -10.91 3.91 -20.95
N ASP A 62 -10.24 4.58 -21.87
CA ASP A 62 -8.81 4.87 -21.78
C ASP A 62 -8.57 5.93 -20.69
N THR A 63 -8.28 5.47 -19.49
CA THR A 63 -8.10 6.34 -18.32
C THR A 63 -6.85 7.22 -18.43
N SER A 64 -5.79 6.75 -19.10
CA SER A 64 -4.60 7.56 -19.32
C SER A 64 -4.92 8.77 -20.23
N LEU A 65 -5.61 8.53 -21.33
CA LEU A 65 -6.03 9.61 -22.23
C LEU A 65 -6.99 10.58 -21.53
N LEU A 66 -7.97 10.05 -20.78
CA LEU A 66 -8.93 10.86 -20.02
C LEU A 66 -8.23 11.82 -19.05
N LEU A 67 -7.31 11.28 -18.22
CA LEU A 67 -6.59 12.06 -17.21
C LEU A 67 -5.64 13.10 -17.84
N ASN A 68 -4.91 12.71 -18.88
CA ASN A 68 -4.03 13.65 -19.56
C ASN A 68 -4.80 14.78 -20.24
N ASN A 69 -5.94 14.50 -20.85
CA ASN A 69 -6.82 15.53 -21.42
C ASN A 69 -7.39 16.49 -20.36
N ALA A 70 -7.72 16.00 -19.16
CA ALA A 70 -8.14 16.83 -18.04
C ALA A 70 -7.02 17.78 -17.59
N LEU A 71 -5.81 17.25 -17.41
CA LEU A 71 -4.64 18.05 -17.06
C LEU A 71 -4.30 19.12 -18.12
N ASP A 72 -4.37 18.77 -19.41
CA ASP A 72 -4.08 19.69 -20.51
C ASP A 72 -5.12 20.82 -20.61
N LYS A 73 -6.33 20.61 -20.09
CA LYS A 73 -7.37 21.64 -19.92
C LYS A 73 -7.21 22.46 -18.64
N GLY A 74 -6.23 22.16 -17.80
CA GLY A 74 -6.01 22.82 -16.51
C GLY A 74 -6.96 22.35 -15.39
N GLU A 75 -7.62 21.21 -15.56
CA GLU A 75 -8.47 20.64 -14.52
C GLU A 75 -7.62 20.06 -13.37
N LEU A 76 -8.17 20.11 -12.16
CA LEU A 76 -7.51 19.53 -10.98
C LEU A 76 -7.73 18.02 -10.96
N VAL A 77 -6.64 17.27 -10.95
CA VAL A 77 -6.64 15.81 -10.82
C VAL A 77 -6.02 15.42 -9.46
N LEU A 78 -6.78 14.73 -8.63
CA LEU A 78 -6.32 14.16 -7.37
C LEU A 78 -5.99 12.68 -7.55
N LEU A 79 -4.74 12.30 -7.27
CA LEU A 79 -4.29 10.92 -7.24
C LEU A 79 -4.20 10.47 -5.78
N GLU A 80 -4.99 9.47 -5.41
CA GLU A 80 -4.98 8.90 -4.06
C GLU A 80 -4.29 7.53 -4.08
N GLY A 81 -3.22 7.40 -3.27
CA GLY A 81 -2.58 6.13 -2.97
C GLY A 81 -3.13 5.50 -1.69
N SER A 82 -2.88 4.20 -1.52
CA SER A 82 -3.14 3.47 -0.28
C SER A 82 -1.84 2.95 0.31
N GLN A 83 -1.91 2.30 1.48
CA GLN A 83 -0.77 1.77 2.24
C GLN A 83 0.19 2.88 2.71
N GLY A 84 1.51 2.66 2.62
CA GLY A 84 2.52 3.63 3.05
C GLY A 84 3.89 3.29 2.48
N THR A 85 4.82 4.23 2.57
CA THR A 85 6.16 4.14 1.97
C THR A 85 6.91 2.88 2.39
N LEU A 86 6.84 2.47 3.67
CA LEU A 86 7.54 1.26 4.15
C LEU A 86 6.89 -0.05 3.72
N LEU A 87 5.73 -0.01 3.05
CA LEU A 87 5.09 -1.17 2.44
C LEU A 87 5.34 -1.29 0.94
N ASP A 88 6.08 -0.34 0.35
CA ASP A 88 6.46 -0.40 -1.06
C ASP A 88 7.35 -1.62 -1.33
N VAL A 89 7.08 -2.33 -2.44
CA VAL A 89 7.78 -3.59 -2.76
C VAL A 89 9.27 -3.40 -2.99
N ASP A 90 9.69 -2.23 -3.48
CA ASP A 90 11.08 -1.92 -3.79
C ASP A 90 11.76 -1.09 -2.69
N HIS A 91 11.03 -0.17 -2.08
CA HIS A 91 11.55 0.81 -1.12
C HIS A 91 11.08 0.57 0.32
N GLY A 92 10.26 -0.43 0.56
CA GLY A 92 9.76 -0.77 1.88
C GLY A 92 10.61 -1.79 2.63
N THR A 93 10.06 -2.28 3.72
CA THR A 93 10.69 -3.25 4.63
C THR A 93 10.52 -4.70 4.12
N TYR A 94 11.04 -4.99 2.94
CA TYR A 94 10.98 -6.32 2.34
C TYR A 94 11.50 -7.41 3.30
N PRO A 95 10.82 -8.59 3.47
CA PRO A 95 9.66 -9.06 2.70
C PRO A 95 8.29 -8.61 3.26
N PHE A 96 8.24 -7.76 4.29
CA PHE A 96 7.03 -7.29 4.96
C PHE A 96 6.45 -6.08 4.22
N VAL A 97 6.05 -6.29 2.97
CA VAL A 97 5.61 -5.25 2.03
C VAL A 97 4.32 -5.69 1.31
N THR A 98 3.72 -4.78 0.55
CA THR A 98 2.66 -5.12 -0.41
C THR A 98 3.27 -5.58 -1.74
N SER A 99 2.46 -6.10 -2.64
CA SER A 99 2.87 -6.48 -4.00
C SER A 99 2.81 -5.29 -5.00
N SER A 100 2.77 -4.08 -4.52
CA SER A 100 2.61 -2.85 -5.29
C SER A 100 3.61 -1.77 -4.86
N ASN A 101 3.63 -0.66 -5.60
CA ASN A 101 4.40 0.53 -5.29
C ASN A 101 3.47 1.64 -4.81
N PRO A 102 3.19 1.76 -3.49
CA PRO A 102 2.38 2.83 -2.92
C PRO A 102 3.11 4.18 -2.82
N THR A 103 4.37 4.26 -3.23
CA THR A 103 5.09 5.53 -3.35
C THR A 103 4.51 6.41 -4.46
N ALA A 104 4.80 7.72 -4.44
CA ALA A 104 4.29 8.68 -5.41
C ALA A 104 4.62 8.31 -6.87
N GLY A 105 5.77 7.65 -7.12
CA GLY A 105 6.12 7.11 -8.43
C GLY A 105 5.12 6.09 -8.95
N GLY A 106 4.50 5.31 -8.07
CA GLY A 106 3.44 4.36 -8.40
C GLY A 106 2.18 5.01 -8.95
N ALA A 107 1.90 6.26 -8.58
CA ALA A 107 0.77 7.03 -9.11
C ALA A 107 0.94 7.30 -10.61
N SER A 108 2.14 7.66 -11.06
CA SER A 108 2.44 7.82 -12.50
C SER A 108 2.24 6.52 -13.27
N THR A 109 2.80 5.42 -12.76
CA THR A 109 2.70 4.10 -13.40
C THR A 109 1.24 3.61 -13.45
N GLY A 110 0.49 3.79 -12.36
CA GLY A 110 -0.89 3.31 -12.26
C GLY A 110 -1.89 4.11 -13.08
N SER A 111 -1.71 5.42 -13.19
CA SER A 111 -2.62 6.33 -13.90
C SER A 111 -2.26 6.57 -15.36
N GLY A 112 -1.00 6.36 -15.76
CA GLY A 112 -0.49 6.73 -17.08
C GLY A 112 -0.26 8.22 -17.25
N ILE A 113 -0.15 8.97 -16.13
CA ILE A 113 0.27 10.37 -16.11
C ILE A 113 1.79 10.43 -16.05
N GLY A 114 2.41 11.25 -16.91
CA GLY A 114 3.86 11.46 -16.86
C GLY A 114 4.31 12.08 -15.54
N PRO A 115 5.45 11.66 -14.95
CA PRO A 115 5.87 12.10 -13.62
C PRO A 115 6.05 13.63 -13.53
N THR A 116 6.41 14.31 -14.62
CA THR A 116 6.57 15.77 -14.67
C THR A 116 5.24 16.55 -14.64
N LYS A 117 4.10 15.86 -14.82
CA LYS A 117 2.76 16.45 -14.68
C LYS A 117 2.23 16.42 -13.25
N ILE A 118 2.91 15.72 -12.33
CA ILE A 118 2.59 15.72 -10.90
C ILE A 118 3.32 16.90 -10.26
N ASN A 119 2.59 17.92 -9.86
CA ASN A 119 3.15 19.17 -9.32
C ASN A 119 3.12 19.24 -7.80
N ARG A 120 2.34 18.42 -7.14
CA ARG A 120 2.25 18.42 -5.70
C ARG A 120 2.10 16.99 -5.15
N VAL A 121 2.90 16.65 -4.15
CA VAL A 121 2.86 15.35 -3.47
C VAL A 121 2.66 15.60 -1.97
N ILE A 122 1.48 15.25 -1.46
CA ILE A 122 1.10 15.45 -0.08
C ILE A 122 1.27 14.14 0.69
N GLY A 123 2.18 14.12 1.65
CA GLY A 123 2.35 13.00 2.57
C GLY A 123 1.32 13.05 3.70
N ILE A 124 0.49 12.03 3.82
CA ILE A 124 -0.39 11.88 4.99
C ILE A 124 0.37 11.11 6.05
N VAL A 125 0.56 11.76 7.21
CA VAL A 125 1.34 11.19 8.31
C VAL A 125 0.56 11.30 9.62
N LYS A 126 0.63 10.28 10.46
CA LYS A 126 0.07 10.33 11.83
C LYS A 126 1.09 10.95 12.78
N ALA A 127 0.58 11.59 13.83
CA ALA A 127 1.41 12.13 14.92
C ALA A 127 2.13 11.04 15.77
N TYR A 128 1.84 9.79 15.53
CA TYR A 128 2.49 8.58 16.06
C TYR A 128 2.54 7.50 14.99
N THR A 129 3.36 6.48 15.18
CA THR A 129 3.55 5.43 14.17
C THR A 129 2.60 4.25 14.41
N THR A 130 2.08 3.67 13.34
CA THR A 130 1.31 2.41 13.40
C THR A 130 1.78 1.43 12.35
N ARG A 131 1.68 0.13 12.67
CA ARG A 131 1.99 -0.94 11.73
C ARG A 131 0.98 -2.08 11.84
N VAL A 132 0.62 -2.66 10.71
CA VAL A 132 -0.17 -3.89 10.65
C VAL A 132 0.75 -5.05 10.25
N GLY A 133 0.65 -6.16 10.99
CA GLY A 133 1.44 -7.35 10.70
C GLY A 133 2.89 -7.27 11.13
N SER A 134 3.69 -8.21 10.64
CA SER A 134 5.10 -8.37 11.00
C SER A 134 6.00 -7.33 10.33
N GLY A 135 7.27 -7.32 10.70
CA GLY A 135 8.30 -6.44 10.18
C GLY A 135 8.86 -5.48 11.23
N PRO A 136 9.99 -4.81 10.93
CA PRO A 136 10.67 -3.94 11.85
C PRO A 136 9.82 -2.73 12.25
N PHE A 137 9.92 -2.37 13.53
CA PHE A 137 9.21 -1.23 14.11
C PHE A 137 10.00 -0.71 15.33
N PRO A 138 11.11 0.04 15.11
CA PRO A 138 12.00 0.43 16.20
C PRO A 138 11.35 1.21 17.34
N THR A 139 10.35 2.05 17.03
CA THR A 139 9.63 2.87 18.01
C THR A 139 8.39 2.19 18.60
N GLU A 140 8.18 0.90 18.36
CA GLU A 140 7.03 0.15 18.90
C GLU A 140 6.97 0.20 20.41
N LEU A 141 5.76 0.25 20.96
CA LEU A 141 5.45 0.28 22.37
C LEU A 141 4.60 -0.93 22.76
N ASP A 142 5.22 -1.87 23.47
CA ASP A 142 4.57 -3.06 24.03
C ASP A 142 4.21 -2.86 25.52
N ASP A 143 3.73 -1.67 25.88
CA ASP A 143 3.42 -1.24 27.23
C ASP A 143 2.08 -0.50 27.30
N ALA A 144 1.75 0.04 28.46
CA ALA A 144 0.53 0.80 28.69
C ALA A 144 0.41 2.05 27.81
N ALA A 145 1.53 2.65 27.38
CA ALA A 145 1.53 3.77 26.46
C ALA A 145 1.09 3.34 25.05
N GLY A 146 1.60 2.21 24.58
CA GLY A 146 1.21 1.62 23.29
C GLY A 146 -0.27 1.21 23.28
N GLU A 147 -0.76 0.64 24.38
CA GLU A 147 -2.18 0.30 24.52
C GLU A 147 -3.08 1.53 24.54
N LYS A 148 -2.67 2.60 25.25
CA LYS A 148 -3.39 3.86 25.26
C LYS A 148 -3.46 4.49 23.85
N LEU A 149 -2.35 4.54 23.12
CA LEU A 149 -2.33 5.04 21.73
C LEU A 149 -3.28 4.23 20.83
N ARG A 150 -3.32 2.91 21.01
CA ARG A 150 -4.21 2.03 20.25
C ARG A 150 -5.67 2.28 20.56
N ALA A 151 -6.01 2.40 21.83
CA ALA A 151 -7.39 2.62 22.27
C ALA A 151 -7.91 4.01 21.87
N ASP A 152 -7.18 5.06 22.24
CA ASP A 152 -7.56 6.46 21.97
C ASP A 152 -7.57 6.75 20.45
N GLY A 153 -6.63 6.16 19.72
CA GLY A 153 -6.54 6.30 18.28
C GLY A 153 -7.50 5.42 17.46
N GLY A 154 -8.19 4.47 18.11
CA GLY A 154 -9.04 3.50 17.41
C GLY A 154 -8.24 2.65 16.43
N GLU A 155 -7.00 2.25 16.79
CA GLU A 155 -6.06 1.59 15.89
C GLU A 155 -6.37 0.09 15.72
N PHE A 156 -7.46 -0.16 15.00
CA PHE A 156 -7.93 -1.49 14.61
C PHE A 156 -8.19 -1.54 13.11
N GLY A 157 -8.06 -2.70 12.52
CA GLY A 157 -8.37 -2.91 11.10
C GLY A 157 -9.86 -2.77 10.85
N THR A 158 -10.25 -1.91 9.91
CA THR A 158 -11.67 -1.61 9.63
C THR A 158 -12.48 -2.86 9.28
N THR A 159 -11.91 -3.76 8.48
CA THR A 159 -12.60 -4.97 8.03
C THR A 159 -12.39 -6.16 8.97
N THR A 160 -11.19 -6.30 9.53
CA THR A 160 -10.79 -7.49 10.29
C THR A 160 -10.87 -7.29 11.80
N GLY A 161 -11.02 -6.07 12.29
CA GLY A 161 -10.93 -5.74 13.72
C GLY A 161 -9.54 -5.99 14.34
N ARG A 162 -8.54 -6.40 13.54
CA ARG A 162 -7.21 -6.74 14.06
C ARG A 162 -6.54 -5.51 14.65
N ALA A 163 -6.02 -5.63 15.88
CA ALA A 163 -5.25 -4.58 16.53
C ALA A 163 -3.99 -4.23 15.72
N ARG A 164 -3.74 -2.93 15.57
CA ARG A 164 -2.51 -2.41 14.98
C ARG A 164 -1.44 -2.28 16.06
N ARG A 165 -0.20 -2.49 15.70
CA ARG A 165 0.97 -2.15 16.50
C ARG A 165 1.09 -0.63 16.54
N THR A 166 1.45 -0.06 17.67
CA THR A 166 1.54 1.40 17.90
C THR A 166 2.91 1.76 18.46
N GLY A 167 3.38 2.95 18.17
CA GLY A 167 4.67 3.43 18.65
C GLY A 167 4.82 4.94 18.48
N TRP A 168 5.88 5.51 19.05
CA TRP A 168 6.15 6.92 18.92
C TRP A 168 6.47 7.34 17.50
N TYR A 169 6.32 8.63 17.23
CA TYR A 169 6.65 9.22 15.94
C TYR A 169 8.13 9.00 15.60
N ASP A 170 8.39 8.54 14.38
CA ASP A 170 9.73 8.24 13.87
C ASP A 170 10.11 9.23 12.78
N ALA A 171 10.99 10.17 13.12
CA ALA A 171 11.43 11.22 12.20
C ALA A 171 12.37 10.68 11.10
N LEU A 172 13.05 9.53 11.31
CA LEU A 172 13.89 8.92 10.29
C LEU A 172 13.02 8.33 9.17
N ILE A 173 11.94 7.63 9.54
CA ILE A 173 10.95 7.13 8.59
C ILE A 173 10.31 8.29 7.83
N ALA A 174 9.97 9.38 8.53
CA ALA A 174 9.39 10.56 7.89
C ALA A 174 10.34 11.20 6.88
N ARG A 175 11.62 11.41 7.24
CA ARG A 175 12.66 11.92 6.30
C ARG A 175 12.86 11.00 5.10
N TYR A 176 12.88 9.68 5.34
CA TYR A 176 12.94 8.69 4.27
C TYR A 176 11.76 8.81 3.33
N ALA A 177 10.54 8.92 3.87
CA ALA A 177 9.32 9.08 3.06
C ALA A 177 9.35 10.38 2.24
N VAL A 178 9.82 11.49 2.81
CA VAL A 178 10.03 12.76 2.06
C VAL A 178 10.93 12.52 0.85
N ARG A 179 12.08 11.88 1.06
CA ARG A 179 13.08 11.63 0.02
C ARG A 179 12.55 10.74 -1.10
N ILE A 180 11.93 9.62 -0.75
CA ILE A 180 11.48 8.62 -1.73
C ILE A 180 10.29 9.11 -2.55
N ASN A 181 9.38 9.87 -1.93
CA ASN A 181 8.17 10.34 -2.60
C ASN A 181 8.31 11.74 -3.21
N GLY A 182 9.37 12.48 -2.88
CA GLY A 182 9.49 13.89 -3.28
C GLY A 182 8.36 14.74 -2.68
N LEU A 183 8.06 14.52 -1.38
CA LEU A 183 6.93 15.23 -0.74
C LEU A 183 7.15 16.74 -0.76
N THR A 184 6.12 17.45 -1.21
CA THR A 184 6.07 18.93 -1.14
C THR A 184 5.43 19.41 0.14
N ASP A 185 4.55 18.62 0.73
CA ASP A 185 3.76 18.96 1.90
C ASP A 185 3.53 17.74 2.80
N PHE A 186 3.30 18.00 4.07
CA PHE A 186 2.74 17.05 5.02
C PHE A 186 1.35 17.46 5.48
N PHE A 187 0.49 16.45 5.62
CA PHE A 187 -0.76 16.59 6.34
C PHE A 187 -0.71 15.71 7.60
N LEU A 188 -0.48 16.34 8.75
CA LEU A 188 -0.37 15.65 10.04
C LEU A 188 -1.77 15.34 10.59
N THR A 189 -2.03 14.06 10.81
CA THR A 189 -3.30 13.54 11.33
C THR A 189 -3.13 12.98 12.75
N LYS A 190 -4.24 12.75 13.44
CA LYS A 190 -4.26 12.08 14.75
C LYS A 190 -3.50 12.82 15.87
N LEU A 191 -3.27 14.13 15.73
CA LEU A 191 -2.65 14.93 16.77
C LEU A 191 -3.55 15.04 18.01
N ASP A 192 -4.84 15.00 17.83
CA ASP A 192 -5.88 14.95 18.86
C ASP A 192 -5.72 13.76 19.82
N VAL A 193 -5.26 12.61 19.32
CA VAL A 193 -4.99 11.40 20.13
C VAL A 193 -3.90 11.62 21.17
N LEU A 194 -3.01 12.57 20.93
CA LEU A 194 -1.93 12.92 21.85
C LEU A 194 -2.31 13.97 22.88
N THR A 195 -3.58 14.39 22.92
CA THR A 195 -4.07 15.34 23.91
C THR A 195 -3.96 14.77 25.33
N GLY A 196 -3.41 15.55 26.25
CA GLY A 196 -3.23 15.15 27.66
C GLY A 196 -1.95 14.34 27.94
N TRP A 197 -1.13 14.06 26.91
CA TRP A 197 0.20 13.52 27.14
C TRP A 197 1.15 14.61 27.66
N GLU A 198 1.81 14.36 28.77
CA GLU A 198 2.76 15.32 29.36
C GLU A 198 4.02 15.48 28.47
N LYS A 199 4.46 14.37 27.88
CA LYS A 199 5.61 14.33 26.98
C LYS A 199 5.28 13.44 25.78
N ILE A 200 5.71 13.86 24.61
CA ILE A 200 5.55 13.13 23.35
C ILE A 200 6.94 12.84 22.79
N PRO A 201 7.49 11.63 23.02
CA PRO A 201 8.78 11.25 22.46
C PRO A 201 8.75 11.23 20.92
N VAL A 202 9.85 11.67 20.32
CA VAL A 202 10.06 11.63 18.86
C VAL A 202 11.42 10.98 18.62
N CYS A 203 11.45 9.88 17.89
CA CYS A 203 12.69 9.24 17.49
C CYS A 203 13.40 10.11 16.44
N VAL A 204 14.65 10.53 16.75
CA VAL A 204 15.45 11.40 15.89
C VAL A 204 16.72 10.73 15.35
N ALA A 205 17.09 9.58 15.92
CA ALA A 205 18.21 8.74 15.50
C ALA A 205 17.96 7.29 15.94
N TYR A 206 18.74 6.35 15.39
CA TYR A 206 18.83 4.98 15.89
C TYR A 206 20.23 4.69 16.44
N GLU A 207 20.30 3.82 17.44
CA GLU A 207 21.53 3.13 17.80
C GLU A 207 21.56 1.78 17.06
N ILE A 208 22.59 1.55 16.26
CA ILE A 208 22.83 0.31 15.53
C ILE A 208 24.30 -0.10 15.75
N ASN A 209 24.51 -1.27 16.33
CA ASN A 209 25.87 -1.77 16.65
C ASN A 209 26.71 -0.77 17.46
N GLY A 210 26.08 -0.08 18.42
CA GLY A 210 26.72 0.92 19.27
C GLY A 210 27.02 2.25 18.58
N LYS A 211 26.55 2.47 17.37
CA LYS A 211 26.73 3.72 16.62
C LYS A 211 25.41 4.44 16.46
N ARG A 212 25.43 5.76 16.61
CA ARG A 212 24.30 6.64 16.29
C ARG A 212 24.16 6.79 14.78
N VAL A 213 22.98 6.53 14.25
CA VAL A 213 22.62 6.62 12.83
C VAL A 213 21.41 7.55 12.69
N GLU A 214 21.49 8.53 11.79
CA GLU A 214 20.45 9.56 11.58
C GLU A 214 19.66 9.38 10.28
N GLU A 215 19.97 8.32 9.53
CA GLU A 215 19.27 7.92 8.32
C GLU A 215 18.63 6.55 8.50
N LEU A 216 17.57 6.28 7.73
CA LEU A 216 16.96 4.94 7.70
C LEU A 216 17.99 3.94 7.13
N PRO A 217 18.35 2.87 7.85
CA PRO A 217 19.32 1.90 7.36
C PRO A 217 18.80 1.17 6.13
N ALA A 218 19.67 0.97 5.14
CA ALA A 218 19.33 0.20 3.93
C ALA A 218 19.20 -1.32 4.21
N SER A 219 19.91 -1.82 5.24
CA SER A 219 19.85 -3.21 5.66
C SER A 219 18.59 -3.45 6.52
N GLN A 220 17.76 -4.41 6.11
CA GLN A 220 16.59 -4.82 6.90
C GLN A 220 16.99 -5.44 8.26
N THR A 221 18.13 -6.11 8.32
CA THR A 221 18.68 -6.66 9.57
C THR A 221 19.03 -5.55 10.54
N ASP A 222 19.72 -4.51 10.06
CA ASP A 222 20.09 -3.35 10.88
C ASP A 222 18.83 -2.59 11.34
N PHE A 223 17.85 -2.45 10.47
CA PHE A 223 16.59 -1.80 10.82
C PHE A 223 15.78 -2.60 11.85
N HIS A 224 15.82 -3.93 11.78
CA HIS A 224 15.17 -4.80 12.77
C HIS A 224 15.79 -4.68 14.17
N HIS A 225 17.09 -4.44 14.24
CA HIS A 225 17.83 -4.32 15.50
C HIS A 225 18.08 -2.88 15.94
N ALA A 226 17.54 -1.90 15.19
CA ALA A 226 17.68 -0.49 15.51
C ALA A 226 16.97 -0.16 16.83
N LYS A 227 17.66 0.55 17.71
CA LYS A 227 17.09 1.08 18.95
C LYS A 227 16.83 2.56 18.78
N PRO A 228 15.61 3.06 19.06
CA PRO A 228 15.27 4.46 18.90
C PRO A 228 15.99 5.35 19.92
N ILE A 229 16.43 6.52 19.46
CA ILE A 229 17.00 7.61 20.27
C ILE A 229 16.14 8.85 20.12
#